data_e2ff067f70805962d0f99d5785f21414
#
_entry.id   e2ff067f70805962d0f99d5785f21414
#
_cell.length_a   1.000
_cell.length_b   1.000
_cell.length_c   1.000
_cell.angle_alpha   90.00
_cell.angle_beta   90.00
_cell.angle_gamma   90.00
#
_symmetry.space_group_name_H-M   'P 1'
#
loop_
_entity.id
_entity.type
_entity.pdbx_description
1 polymer ?
#
loop_
_entity_poly.entity_id
_entity_poly.type
_entity_poly.pdbx_seq_one_letter_code
_entity_poly.pdbx_strand_id
1 'polypeptide(L)'
;MNTAKTAPMTAPMTKGSVVSKDGTSIGYLRLGQGPAVVLLHGSMESARSHTRLALALAGAFTVYLPDRRGRGMSGPYGPGYGIRTEVEDLDAVLAESGAQMVFGVSAGGLAALEAARTRPAIRKVAVYEPALLIDTAWPAGWISRFDQEMAQGNVAAALITSMYGFDLAPPFFKLMPRRLLESLTRMGMNREDKKAASDTVTMRQLAPTLRYEGMLLAEMAGTTGTFTEVPADVLLLGGSKGLPFLKPALDALAQTLPHNQRVEFPGLDHGGSSDASSTNPGGGKPEIVARQIRPFFGQQ
;
A
#
# COMPACT_ATOMS: atom_id res chain seq x y z
N MET A 1 -11.92 25.51 32.86
CA MET A 1 -11.87 24.49 31.80
C MET A 1 -10.42 24.16 31.51
N ASN A 2 -9.96 23.03 32.02
CA ASN A 2 -8.55 22.63 31.98
C ASN A 2 -8.32 21.85 30.68
N THR A 3 -7.77 22.49 29.65
CA THR A 3 -7.31 21.81 28.44
C THR A 3 -6.01 21.06 28.78
N ALA A 4 -6.15 19.81 29.18
CA ALA A 4 -5.00 18.93 29.28
C ALA A 4 -4.35 18.84 27.90
N LYS A 5 -3.20 19.50 27.71
CA LYS A 5 -2.26 19.25 26.63
C LYS A 5 -1.79 17.80 26.80
N THR A 6 -2.42 16.85 26.10
CA THR A 6 -1.83 15.52 25.93
C THR A 6 -0.50 15.69 25.21
N ALA A 7 0.57 15.43 25.92
CA ALA A 7 1.90 15.29 25.34
C ALA A 7 1.84 14.22 24.22
N PRO A 8 2.55 14.39 23.10
CA PRO A 8 2.59 13.36 22.07
C PRO A 8 3.22 12.10 22.71
N MET A 9 2.41 11.06 22.90
CA MET A 9 2.92 9.75 23.29
C MET A 9 3.76 9.23 22.13
N THR A 10 5.07 9.38 22.25
CA THR A 10 6.04 8.66 21.42
C THR A 10 6.09 7.22 21.92
N ALA A 11 5.08 6.42 21.56
CA ALA A 11 5.16 4.99 21.80
C ALA A 11 6.38 4.45 21.06
N PRO A 12 7.31 3.74 21.73
CA PRO A 12 8.50 3.20 21.07
C PRO A 12 8.07 2.24 19.96
N MET A 13 8.60 2.46 18.77
CA MET A 13 8.38 1.57 17.63
C MET A 13 9.35 0.39 17.76
N THR A 14 8.81 -0.82 17.80
CA THR A 14 9.58 -2.07 17.86
C THR A 14 9.56 -2.79 16.52
N LYS A 15 10.59 -3.59 16.26
CA LYS A 15 10.68 -4.46 15.07
C LYS A 15 10.36 -5.89 15.47
N GLY A 16 9.69 -6.61 14.59
CA GLY A 16 9.44 -8.04 14.70
C GLY A 16 9.41 -8.70 13.34
N SER A 17 9.27 -10.01 13.32
CA SER A 17 9.08 -10.78 12.10
C SER A 17 8.26 -12.03 12.36
N VAL A 18 7.56 -12.50 11.35
CA VAL A 18 6.84 -13.76 11.31
C VAL A 18 7.29 -14.57 10.10
N VAL A 19 6.98 -15.86 10.09
CA VAL A 19 7.29 -16.73 8.96
C VAL A 19 5.99 -17.01 8.20
N SER A 20 5.96 -16.66 6.93
CA SER A 20 4.86 -16.97 6.02
C SER A 20 4.81 -18.46 5.72
N LYS A 21 3.72 -18.93 5.14
CA LYS A 21 3.44 -20.34 4.87
C LYS A 21 4.51 -21.03 4.02
N ASP A 22 5.17 -20.30 3.12
CA ASP A 22 6.25 -20.82 2.27
C ASP A 22 7.65 -20.72 2.90
N GLY A 23 7.75 -20.32 4.17
CA GLY A 23 9.01 -20.14 4.89
C GLY A 23 9.63 -18.75 4.75
N THR A 24 9.03 -17.84 3.99
CA THR A 24 9.54 -16.48 3.84
C THR A 24 9.31 -15.67 5.12
N SER A 25 10.34 -14.96 5.59
CA SER A 25 10.22 -14.03 6.72
C SER A 25 9.51 -12.76 6.29
N ILE A 26 8.50 -12.34 7.05
CA ILE A 26 7.79 -11.06 6.89
C ILE A 26 8.09 -10.20 8.11
N GLY A 27 8.88 -9.14 7.88
CA GLY A 27 9.26 -8.19 8.93
C GLY A 27 8.19 -7.12 9.11
N TYR A 28 8.03 -6.64 10.34
CA TYR A 28 7.06 -5.58 10.65
C TYR A 28 7.58 -4.60 11.69
N LEU A 29 7.02 -3.42 11.69
CA LEU A 29 7.08 -2.45 12.76
C LEU A 29 5.82 -2.55 13.61
N ARG A 30 5.95 -2.34 14.93
CA ARG A 30 4.84 -2.36 15.88
C ARG A 30 4.91 -1.18 16.81
N LEU A 31 3.77 -0.54 17.09
CA LEU A 31 3.66 0.55 18.07
C LEU A 31 2.24 0.63 18.64
N GLY A 32 2.10 1.35 19.76
CA GLY A 32 0.80 1.57 20.39
C GLY A 32 0.37 0.45 21.33
N GLN A 33 -0.86 0.58 21.85
CA GLN A 33 -1.50 -0.36 22.77
C GLN A 33 -3.01 -0.42 22.49
N GLY A 34 -3.63 -1.57 22.74
CA GLY A 34 -5.04 -1.82 22.50
C GLY A 34 -5.27 -2.93 21.47
N PRO A 35 -6.50 -3.04 20.91
CA PRO A 35 -6.81 -4.00 19.86
C PRO A 35 -5.85 -3.86 18.68
N ALA A 36 -5.47 -4.99 18.07
CA ALA A 36 -4.48 -5.00 17.01
C ALA A 36 -5.10 -4.58 15.65
N VAL A 37 -4.34 -3.81 14.88
CA VAL A 37 -4.65 -3.40 13.51
C VAL A 37 -3.42 -3.63 12.64
N VAL A 38 -3.58 -4.21 11.44
CA VAL A 38 -2.50 -4.35 10.45
C VAL A 38 -2.66 -3.28 9.37
N LEU A 39 -1.58 -2.57 9.02
CA LEU A 39 -1.54 -1.57 7.95
C LEU A 39 -0.66 -2.07 6.80
N LEU A 40 -1.26 -2.30 5.63
CA LEU A 40 -0.57 -2.73 4.40
C LEU A 40 -0.30 -1.53 3.49
N HIS A 41 0.95 -1.28 3.23
CA HIS A 41 1.38 -0.20 2.32
C HIS A 41 1.17 -0.54 0.84
N GLY A 42 1.21 0.47 -0.03
CA GLY A 42 1.06 0.36 -1.47
C GLY A 42 2.35 0.03 -2.23
N SER A 43 2.29 0.24 -3.55
CA SER A 43 3.44 0.13 -4.45
C SER A 43 4.44 1.26 -4.19
N MET A 44 5.74 0.97 -4.40
CA MET A 44 6.83 1.93 -4.14
C MET A 44 6.85 2.50 -2.71
N GLU A 45 6.34 1.74 -1.75
CA GLU A 45 6.27 2.05 -0.33
C GLU A 45 6.88 0.93 0.51
N SER A 46 7.04 1.19 1.82
CA SER A 46 7.46 0.26 2.85
C SER A 46 6.64 0.47 4.13
N ALA A 47 6.84 -0.34 5.15
CA ALA A 47 6.22 -0.16 6.46
C ALA A 47 6.35 1.28 6.99
N ARG A 48 7.47 1.95 6.72
CA ARG A 48 7.71 3.33 7.18
C ARG A 48 6.90 4.40 6.46
N SER A 49 6.34 4.09 5.30
CA SER A 49 5.53 5.04 4.52
C SER A 49 4.22 5.43 5.21
N HIS A 50 3.84 4.73 6.28
CA HIS A 50 2.61 4.99 7.04
C HIS A 50 2.87 5.23 8.54
N THR A 51 4.07 5.71 8.90
CA THR A 51 4.44 5.98 10.29
C THR A 51 3.53 7.01 10.96
N ARG A 52 3.18 8.12 10.29
CA ARG A 52 2.29 9.15 10.85
C ARG A 52 0.85 8.64 11.00
N LEU A 53 0.37 7.82 10.06
CA LEU A 53 -0.93 7.17 10.20
C LEU A 53 -0.95 6.24 11.41
N ALA A 54 0.08 5.42 11.56
CA ALA A 54 0.22 4.52 12.69
C ALA A 54 0.30 5.25 14.03
N LEU A 55 1.07 6.35 14.11
CA LEU A 55 1.14 7.20 15.31
C LEU A 55 -0.23 7.81 15.65
N ALA A 56 -1.01 8.23 14.67
CA ALA A 56 -2.35 8.76 14.88
C ALA A 56 -3.34 7.70 15.40
N LEU A 57 -3.11 6.41 15.11
CA LEU A 57 -3.92 5.29 15.58
C LEU A 57 -3.43 4.72 16.92
N ALA A 58 -2.13 4.83 17.23
CA ALA A 58 -1.45 4.16 18.36
C ALA A 58 -2.01 4.51 19.75
N GLY A 59 -2.74 5.62 19.87
CA GLY A 59 -3.41 5.97 21.13
C GLY A 59 -4.63 5.09 21.46
N ALA A 60 -5.11 4.27 20.53
CA ALA A 60 -6.28 3.39 20.71
C ALA A 60 -6.03 1.95 20.25
N PHE A 61 -4.98 1.72 19.45
CA PHE A 61 -4.70 0.45 18.80
C PHE A 61 -3.24 0.06 18.95
N THR A 62 -2.96 -1.24 18.95
CA THR A 62 -1.64 -1.78 18.64
C THR A 62 -1.54 -1.90 17.13
N VAL A 63 -0.66 -1.12 16.51
CA VAL A 63 -0.53 -1.03 15.06
C VAL A 63 0.66 -1.84 14.57
N TYR A 64 0.41 -2.76 13.64
CA TYR A 64 1.42 -3.55 12.94
C TYR A 64 1.56 -3.03 11.51
N LEU A 65 2.78 -2.71 11.10
CA LEU A 65 3.11 -2.26 9.75
C LEU A 65 4.09 -3.26 9.15
N PRO A 66 3.64 -4.32 8.50
CA PRO A 66 4.55 -5.22 7.79
C PRO A 66 5.15 -4.54 6.56
N ASP A 67 6.41 -4.84 6.27
CA ASP A 67 6.94 -4.70 4.93
C ASP A 67 6.36 -5.83 4.08
N ARG A 68 5.61 -5.50 3.03
CA ARG A 68 5.16 -6.52 2.08
C ARG A 68 6.38 -7.18 1.44
N ARG A 69 6.24 -8.42 1.02
CA ARG A 69 7.31 -9.25 0.44
C ARG A 69 8.18 -8.49 -0.58
N GLY A 70 9.47 -8.77 -0.61
CA GLY A 70 10.42 -8.20 -1.55
C GLY A 70 10.98 -6.82 -1.17
N ARG A 71 10.67 -6.30 0.04
CA ARG A 71 11.13 -4.97 0.47
C ARG A 71 11.41 -4.89 1.97
N GLY A 72 12.22 -3.90 2.34
CA GLY A 72 12.51 -3.58 3.74
C GLY A 72 13.05 -4.76 4.53
N MET A 73 12.33 -5.13 5.59
CA MET A 73 12.69 -6.21 6.50
C MET A 73 12.18 -7.59 6.05
N SER A 74 11.40 -7.66 4.97
CA SER A 74 10.80 -8.91 4.49
C SER A 74 11.68 -9.62 3.46
N GLY A 75 11.53 -10.95 3.41
CA GLY A 75 12.24 -11.81 2.48
C GLY A 75 11.84 -11.59 1.01
N PRO A 76 12.57 -12.20 0.08
CA PRO A 76 12.41 -11.99 -1.35
C PRO A 76 11.13 -12.64 -1.88
N TYR A 77 10.75 -12.23 -3.10
CA TYR A 77 9.72 -12.92 -3.87
C TYR A 77 10.16 -14.35 -4.21
N GLY A 78 9.20 -15.27 -4.16
CA GLY A 78 9.38 -16.65 -4.58
C GLY A 78 8.69 -16.96 -5.92
N PRO A 79 8.90 -18.17 -6.48
CA PRO A 79 8.15 -18.63 -7.64
C PRO A 79 6.66 -18.72 -7.32
N GLY A 80 5.81 -18.36 -8.29
CA GLY A 80 4.35 -18.42 -8.12
C GLY A 80 3.75 -17.32 -7.23
N TYR A 81 4.50 -16.20 -7.02
CA TYR A 81 3.98 -15.05 -6.32
C TYR A 81 2.74 -14.48 -7.02
N GLY A 82 1.72 -14.15 -6.23
CA GLY A 82 0.47 -13.56 -6.64
C GLY A 82 -0.38 -13.17 -5.44
N ILE A 83 -1.67 -12.89 -5.66
CA ILE A 83 -2.57 -12.40 -4.59
C ILE A 83 -2.70 -13.40 -3.43
N ARG A 84 -2.67 -14.70 -3.73
CA ARG A 84 -2.68 -15.74 -2.69
C ARG A 84 -1.48 -15.62 -1.76
N THR A 85 -0.29 -15.33 -2.30
CA THR A 85 0.92 -15.16 -1.50
C THR A 85 0.81 -13.94 -0.58
N GLU A 86 0.25 -12.82 -1.08
CA GLU A 86 -0.02 -11.63 -0.25
C GLU A 86 -0.98 -11.95 0.91
N VAL A 87 -2.00 -12.76 0.66
CA VAL A 87 -2.94 -13.22 1.70
C VAL A 87 -2.24 -14.14 2.70
N GLU A 88 -1.40 -15.08 2.27
CA GLU A 88 -0.65 -15.99 3.14
C GLU A 88 0.38 -15.23 4.00
N ASP A 89 1.00 -14.17 3.48
CA ASP A 89 1.88 -13.27 4.24
C ASP A 89 1.11 -12.49 5.31
N LEU A 90 -0.06 -11.95 4.93
CA LEU A 90 -0.95 -11.27 5.89
C LEU A 90 -1.46 -12.24 6.96
N ASP A 91 -1.81 -13.47 6.62
CA ASP A 91 -2.24 -14.49 7.59
C ASP A 91 -1.20 -14.71 8.69
N ALA A 92 0.08 -14.76 8.34
CA ALA A 92 1.15 -14.91 9.33
C ALA A 92 1.19 -13.71 10.31
N VAL A 93 0.98 -12.49 9.80
CA VAL A 93 0.92 -11.27 10.64
C VAL A 93 -0.35 -11.24 11.50
N LEU A 94 -1.49 -11.68 10.95
CA LEU A 94 -2.75 -11.78 11.68
C LEU A 94 -2.66 -12.81 12.81
N ALA A 95 -2.05 -13.96 12.56
CA ALA A 95 -1.84 -15.01 13.57
C ALA A 95 -0.96 -14.52 14.73
N GLU A 96 0.09 -13.78 14.46
CA GLU A 96 0.99 -13.17 15.47
C GLU A 96 0.30 -12.07 16.26
N SER A 97 -0.43 -11.19 15.57
CA SER A 97 -1.00 -9.99 16.16
C SER A 97 -2.36 -10.22 16.85
N GLY A 98 -3.09 -11.26 16.47
CA GLY A 98 -4.50 -11.45 16.82
C GLY A 98 -5.42 -10.39 16.19
N ALA A 99 -4.96 -9.66 15.16
CA ALA A 99 -5.72 -8.59 14.54
C ALA A 99 -6.93 -9.12 13.76
N GLN A 100 -8.04 -8.43 13.90
CA GLN A 100 -9.27 -8.64 13.13
C GLN A 100 -9.58 -7.41 12.25
N MET A 101 -8.70 -6.42 12.26
CA MET A 101 -8.84 -5.15 11.57
C MET A 101 -7.64 -4.94 10.66
N VAL A 102 -7.90 -4.60 9.40
CA VAL A 102 -6.85 -4.39 8.39
C VAL A 102 -7.11 -3.06 7.67
N PHE A 103 -6.07 -2.26 7.54
CA PHE A 103 -6.04 -1.13 6.61
C PHE A 103 -5.10 -1.46 5.46
N GLY A 104 -5.48 -1.07 4.24
CA GLY A 104 -4.60 -1.21 3.08
C GLY A 104 -4.73 -0.05 2.11
N VAL A 105 -3.62 0.34 1.49
CA VAL A 105 -3.62 1.35 0.43
C VAL A 105 -3.18 0.75 -0.90
N SER A 106 -3.83 1.14 -2.00
CA SER A 106 -3.45 0.71 -3.35
C SER A 106 -3.35 -0.82 -3.47
N ALA A 107 -2.22 -1.39 -3.85
CA ALA A 107 -1.99 -2.83 -3.91
C ALA A 107 -2.14 -3.52 -2.53
N GLY A 108 -1.73 -2.86 -1.43
CA GLY A 108 -2.01 -3.34 -0.08
C GLY A 108 -3.51 -3.36 0.26
N GLY A 109 -4.28 -2.43 -0.33
CA GLY A 109 -5.74 -2.41 -0.23
C GLY A 109 -6.39 -3.58 -0.97
N LEU A 110 -5.84 -3.94 -2.12
CA LEU A 110 -6.28 -5.12 -2.88
C LEU A 110 -6.03 -6.41 -2.08
N ALA A 111 -4.83 -6.57 -1.52
CA ALA A 111 -4.49 -7.71 -0.66
C ALA A 111 -5.40 -7.78 0.59
N ALA A 112 -5.72 -6.64 1.22
CA ALA A 112 -6.61 -6.56 2.36
C ALA A 112 -8.05 -7.01 2.02
N LEU A 113 -8.59 -6.59 0.87
CA LEU A 113 -9.92 -6.99 0.40
C LEU A 113 -9.98 -8.49 0.11
N GLU A 114 -8.98 -9.03 -0.60
CA GLU A 114 -8.93 -10.46 -0.90
C GLU A 114 -8.74 -11.31 0.36
N ALA A 115 -7.95 -10.84 1.31
CA ALA A 115 -7.85 -11.50 2.61
C ALA A 115 -9.20 -11.48 3.35
N ALA A 116 -9.92 -10.36 3.36
CA ALA A 116 -11.24 -10.31 4.00
C ALA A 116 -12.27 -11.23 3.34
N ARG A 117 -12.19 -11.42 2.02
CA ARG A 117 -13.04 -12.37 1.29
C ARG A 117 -12.77 -13.82 1.70
N THR A 118 -11.50 -14.17 1.91
CA THR A 118 -11.07 -15.56 2.14
C THR A 118 -10.78 -15.90 3.61
N ARG A 119 -10.81 -14.92 4.52
CA ARG A 119 -10.49 -15.06 5.95
C ARG A 119 -11.59 -14.45 6.83
N PRO A 120 -12.57 -15.24 7.27
CA PRO A 120 -13.68 -14.77 8.11
C PRO A 120 -13.25 -14.19 9.47
N ALA A 121 -12.01 -14.43 9.89
CA ALA A 121 -11.45 -13.84 11.10
C ALA A 121 -11.26 -12.31 10.97
N ILE A 122 -11.12 -11.79 9.77
CA ILE A 122 -11.08 -10.35 9.50
C ILE A 122 -12.50 -9.82 9.59
N ARG A 123 -12.73 -8.90 10.53
CA ARG A 123 -14.04 -8.31 10.80
C ARG A 123 -14.24 -6.95 10.16
N LYS A 124 -13.16 -6.18 10.06
CA LYS A 124 -13.21 -4.81 9.51
C LYS A 124 -12.03 -4.54 8.59
N VAL A 125 -12.32 -3.97 7.45
CA VAL A 125 -11.31 -3.58 6.47
C VAL A 125 -11.52 -2.13 6.08
N ALA A 126 -10.48 -1.31 6.17
CA ALA A 126 -10.47 0.02 5.58
C ALA A 126 -9.48 0.03 4.40
N VAL A 127 -9.90 0.49 3.24
CA VAL A 127 -9.03 0.57 2.06
C VAL A 127 -9.01 1.97 1.47
N TYR A 128 -7.80 2.45 1.15
CA TYR A 128 -7.61 3.74 0.49
C TYR A 128 -7.21 3.51 -0.96
N GLU A 129 -8.13 3.83 -1.90
CA GLU A 129 -7.94 3.65 -3.35
C GLU A 129 -7.30 2.30 -3.71
N PRO A 130 -7.95 1.16 -3.39
CA PRO A 130 -7.40 -0.15 -3.69
C PRO A 130 -7.12 -0.29 -5.19
N ALA A 131 -5.97 -0.88 -5.53
CA ALA A 131 -5.50 -1.00 -6.91
C ALA A 131 -6.25 -2.10 -7.68
N LEU A 132 -7.57 -2.01 -7.72
CA LEU A 132 -8.43 -2.91 -8.47
C LEU A 132 -8.76 -2.28 -9.83
N LEU A 133 -8.69 -3.08 -10.88
CA LEU A 133 -9.04 -2.67 -12.24
C LEU A 133 -10.35 -3.33 -12.63
N ILE A 134 -11.29 -2.54 -13.17
CA ILE A 134 -12.60 -3.06 -13.60
C ILE A 134 -12.45 -3.85 -14.89
N ASP A 135 -11.66 -3.32 -15.84
CA ASP A 135 -11.44 -3.97 -17.14
C ASP A 135 -10.39 -5.08 -17.03
N THR A 136 -10.66 -6.20 -17.70
CA THR A 136 -9.74 -7.33 -17.80
C THR A 136 -8.54 -7.07 -18.71
N ALA A 137 -8.60 -6.01 -19.52
CA ALA A 137 -7.57 -5.67 -20.51
C ALA A 137 -6.47 -4.76 -19.93
N TRP A 138 -5.85 -5.13 -18.80
CA TRP A 138 -4.71 -4.40 -18.31
C TRP A 138 -3.46 -4.67 -19.18
N PRO A 139 -2.81 -3.64 -19.73
CA PRO A 139 -1.66 -3.83 -20.60
C PRO A 139 -0.42 -4.23 -19.81
N ALA A 140 -0.24 -5.52 -19.56
CA ALA A 140 0.97 -6.07 -18.90
C ALA A 140 2.21 -6.10 -19.84
N GLY A 141 2.07 -5.70 -21.10
CA GLY A 141 3.14 -5.76 -22.11
C GLY A 141 4.40 -4.95 -21.76
N TRP A 142 4.29 -3.96 -20.87
CA TRP A 142 5.44 -3.18 -20.41
C TRP A 142 6.39 -3.99 -19.51
N ILE A 143 5.93 -5.09 -18.89
CA ILE A 143 6.73 -5.89 -17.93
C ILE A 143 7.97 -6.47 -18.60
N SER A 144 7.86 -6.99 -19.83
CA SER A 144 9.01 -7.55 -20.55
C SER A 144 10.12 -6.52 -20.79
N ARG A 145 9.74 -5.29 -21.14
CA ARG A 145 10.69 -4.20 -21.30
C ARG A 145 11.30 -3.78 -19.95
N PHE A 146 10.50 -3.69 -18.93
CA PHE A 146 10.94 -3.41 -17.56
C PHE A 146 11.99 -4.42 -17.11
N ASP A 147 11.75 -5.72 -17.32
CA ASP A 147 12.67 -6.81 -16.97
C ASP A 147 14.01 -6.69 -17.71
N GLN A 148 13.99 -6.36 -19.00
CA GLN A 148 15.20 -6.14 -19.79
C GLN A 148 16.02 -4.95 -19.27
N GLU A 149 15.34 -3.82 -18.96
CA GLU A 149 15.98 -2.62 -18.42
C GLU A 149 16.57 -2.88 -17.02
N MET A 150 15.87 -3.63 -16.17
CA MET A 150 16.36 -4.06 -14.86
C MET A 150 17.58 -5.00 -14.97
N ALA A 151 17.53 -5.97 -15.87
CA ALA A 151 18.64 -6.90 -16.11
C ALA A 151 19.92 -6.20 -16.61
N GLN A 152 19.75 -5.08 -17.32
CA GLN A 152 20.85 -4.21 -17.78
C GLN A 152 21.35 -3.25 -16.69
N GLY A 153 20.77 -3.27 -15.47
CA GLY A 153 21.07 -2.32 -14.40
C GLY A 153 20.51 -0.91 -14.64
N ASN A 154 19.66 -0.72 -15.65
CA ASN A 154 19.10 0.58 -16.01
C ASN A 154 17.80 0.86 -15.24
N VAL A 155 17.90 0.93 -13.91
CA VAL A 155 16.76 1.12 -13.01
C VAL A 155 15.94 2.38 -13.35
N ALA A 156 16.61 3.47 -13.78
CA ALA A 156 15.91 4.69 -14.16
C ALA A 156 14.99 4.49 -15.37
N ALA A 157 15.45 3.73 -16.38
CA ALA A 157 14.64 3.39 -17.55
C ALA A 157 13.44 2.51 -17.14
N ALA A 158 13.68 1.50 -16.29
CA ALA A 158 12.65 0.60 -15.78
C ALA A 158 11.56 1.37 -15.01
N LEU A 159 11.94 2.33 -14.17
CA LEU A 159 10.99 3.21 -13.48
C LEU A 159 10.14 4.04 -14.46
N ILE A 160 10.74 4.58 -15.51
CA ILE A 160 10.00 5.29 -16.55
C ILE A 160 9.05 4.33 -17.31
N THR A 161 9.53 3.13 -17.64
CA THR A 161 8.69 2.11 -18.28
C THR A 161 7.49 1.74 -17.42
N SER A 162 7.67 1.50 -16.12
CA SER A 162 6.58 1.18 -15.20
C SER A 162 5.61 2.35 -15.01
N MET A 163 6.11 3.58 -14.92
CA MET A 163 5.28 4.77 -14.79
C MET A 163 4.31 4.93 -15.98
N TYR A 164 4.78 4.65 -17.21
CA TYR A 164 3.90 4.61 -18.39
C TYR A 164 3.01 3.37 -18.39
N GLY A 165 3.52 2.23 -17.94
CA GLY A 165 2.77 0.98 -17.84
C GLY A 165 1.58 1.06 -16.89
N PHE A 166 1.73 1.77 -15.78
CA PHE A 166 0.66 2.01 -14.81
C PHE A 166 -0.21 3.26 -15.13
N ASP A 167 0.02 3.92 -16.29
CA ASP A 167 -0.64 5.19 -16.67
C ASP A 167 -0.53 6.29 -15.61
N LEU A 168 0.60 6.33 -14.91
CA LEU A 168 0.91 7.33 -13.88
C LEU A 168 1.71 8.51 -14.41
N ALA A 169 2.12 8.48 -15.69
CA ALA A 169 2.94 9.52 -16.30
C ALA A 169 2.15 10.82 -16.46
N PRO A 170 2.60 11.95 -15.87
CA PRO A 170 1.99 13.25 -16.12
C PRO A 170 1.98 13.56 -17.62
N PRO A 171 0.94 14.25 -18.15
CA PRO A 171 0.81 14.48 -19.59
C PRO A 171 2.04 15.15 -20.22
N PHE A 172 2.68 16.08 -19.51
CA PHE A 172 3.87 16.79 -20.00
C PHE A 172 5.10 15.89 -20.15
N PHE A 173 5.16 14.72 -19.46
CA PHE A 173 6.24 13.74 -19.64
C PHE A 173 6.21 13.12 -21.03
N LYS A 174 5.03 13.01 -21.66
CA LYS A 174 4.89 12.52 -23.03
C LYS A 174 5.59 13.43 -24.07
N LEU A 175 5.82 14.71 -23.70
CA LEU A 175 6.51 15.69 -24.56
C LEU A 175 8.03 15.72 -24.32
N MET A 176 8.53 15.05 -23.28
CA MET A 176 9.97 15.06 -22.94
C MET A 176 10.68 13.88 -23.58
N PRO A 177 11.91 14.09 -24.09
CA PRO A 177 12.73 12.97 -24.55
C PRO A 177 12.97 11.97 -23.41
N ARG A 178 12.74 10.68 -23.68
CA ARG A 178 12.89 9.61 -22.68
C ARG A 178 14.27 9.63 -21.98
N ARG A 179 15.36 9.89 -22.73
CA ARG A 179 16.72 9.97 -22.17
C ARG A 179 16.86 11.08 -21.12
N LEU A 180 16.13 12.18 -21.29
CA LEU A 180 16.11 13.27 -20.31
C LEU A 180 15.39 12.83 -19.04
N LEU A 181 14.22 12.18 -19.17
CA LEU A 181 13.47 11.63 -18.04
C LEU A 181 14.32 10.62 -17.25
N GLU A 182 14.99 9.71 -17.94
CA GLU A 182 15.90 8.73 -17.33
C GLU A 182 17.06 9.39 -16.58
N SER A 183 17.64 10.45 -17.16
CA SER A 183 18.72 11.21 -16.51
C SER A 183 18.24 11.91 -15.23
N LEU A 184 17.07 12.56 -15.28
CA LEU A 184 16.47 13.23 -14.13
C LEU A 184 16.10 12.21 -13.04
N THR A 185 15.50 11.08 -13.40
CA THR A 185 15.16 10.00 -12.48
C THR A 185 16.42 9.43 -11.80
N ARG A 186 17.47 9.18 -12.57
CA ARG A 186 18.77 8.72 -12.04
C ARG A 186 19.38 9.72 -11.06
N MET A 187 19.29 11.00 -11.37
CA MET A 187 19.78 12.06 -10.48
C MET A 187 18.97 12.11 -9.19
N GLY A 188 17.63 11.95 -9.28
CA GLY A 188 16.74 11.85 -8.12
C GLY A 188 17.11 10.68 -7.21
N MET A 189 17.21 9.46 -7.78
CA MET A 189 17.61 8.26 -7.05
C MET A 189 18.98 8.42 -6.37
N ASN A 190 19.97 8.97 -7.06
CA ASN A 190 21.30 9.17 -6.50
C ASN A 190 21.30 10.17 -5.34
N ARG A 191 20.42 11.18 -5.38
CA ARG A 191 20.24 12.11 -4.25
C ARG A 191 19.58 11.44 -3.07
N GLU A 192 18.56 10.62 -3.33
CA GLU A 192 17.88 9.84 -2.30
C GLU A 192 18.85 8.88 -1.61
N ASP A 193 19.58 8.06 -2.39
CA ASP A 193 20.56 7.10 -1.87
C ASP A 193 21.61 7.75 -0.96
N LYS A 194 22.03 9.00 -1.28
CA LYS A 194 22.99 9.74 -0.46
C LYS A 194 22.41 10.31 0.83
N LYS A 195 21.08 10.53 0.88
CA LYS A 195 20.40 11.15 2.04
C LYS A 195 19.65 10.14 2.89
N ALA A 196 19.43 8.92 2.37
CA ALA A 196 18.67 7.90 3.03
C ALA A 196 19.30 7.53 4.39
N ALA A 197 18.46 7.49 5.42
CA ALA A 197 18.83 6.89 6.69
C ALA A 197 19.01 5.37 6.50
N SER A 198 19.75 4.73 7.39
CA SER A 198 20.08 3.30 7.30
C SER A 198 18.87 2.36 7.24
N ASP A 199 17.72 2.84 7.66
CA ASP A 199 16.45 2.10 7.70
C ASP A 199 15.41 2.59 6.67
N THR A 200 15.82 3.47 5.76
CA THR A 200 14.99 3.94 4.64
C THR A 200 15.11 2.99 3.46
N VAL A 201 13.98 2.53 2.94
CA VAL A 201 13.94 1.76 1.68
C VAL A 201 13.86 2.76 0.54
N THR A 202 14.91 2.86 -0.28
CA THR A 202 15.02 3.85 -1.34
C THR A 202 14.24 3.44 -2.61
N MET A 203 13.95 4.41 -3.47
CA MET A 203 13.31 4.17 -4.77
C MET A 203 14.03 3.09 -5.59
N ARG A 204 15.37 3.07 -5.54
CA ARG A 204 16.20 2.06 -6.22
C ARG A 204 15.94 0.65 -5.68
N GLN A 205 15.79 0.51 -4.37
CA GLN A 205 15.50 -0.77 -3.72
C GLN A 205 14.06 -1.21 -3.95
N LEU A 206 13.13 -0.25 -4.09
CA LEU A 206 11.72 -0.51 -4.37
C LEU A 206 11.44 -0.83 -5.85
N ALA A 207 12.26 -0.33 -6.78
CA ALA A 207 12.02 -0.50 -8.21
C ALA A 207 11.75 -1.96 -8.65
N PRO A 208 12.51 -2.98 -8.19
CA PRO A 208 12.28 -4.37 -8.59
C PRO A 208 10.87 -4.89 -8.25
N THR A 209 10.21 -4.29 -7.23
CA THR A 209 8.88 -4.74 -6.80
C THR A 209 7.78 -4.41 -7.80
N LEU A 210 7.98 -3.42 -8.68
CA LEU A 210 6.97 -2.95 -9.64
C LEU A 210 6.54 -4.02 -10.64
N ARG A 211 7.45 -4.93 -11.01
CA ARG A 211 7.10 -6.10 -11.82
C ARG A 211 5.97 -6.90 -11.16
N TYR A 212 6.15 -7.20 -9.88
CA TYR A 212 5.22 -8.03 -9.11
C TYR A 212 3.90 -7.29 -8.84
N GLU A 213 3.95 -5.97 -8.66
CA GLU A 213 2.75 -5.14 -8.58
C GLU A 213 1.95 -5.19 -9.89
N GLY A 214 2.63 -5.09 -11.03
CA GLY A 214 1.99 -5.22 -12.34
C GLY A 214 1.33 -6.59 -12.55
N MET A 215 2.00 -7.67 -12.12
CA MET A 215 1.44 -9.02 -12.17
C MET A 215 0.21 -9.16 -11.26
N LEU A 216 0.27 -8.60 -10.05
CA LEU A 216 -0.83 -8.64 -9.09
C LEU A 216 -2.08 -7.91 -9.61
N LEU A 217 -1.89 -6.72 -10.20
CA LEU A 217 -2.98 -5.96 -10.80
C LEU A 217 -3.60 -6.71 -12.00
N ALA A 218 -2.77 -7.34 -12.82
CA ALA A 218 -3.25 -8.13 -13.96
C ALA A 218 -4.02 -9.39 -13.49
N GLU A 219 -3.56 -10.07 -12.44
CA GLU A 219 -4.23 -11.25 -11.85
C GLU A 219 -5.63 -10.89 -11.33
N MET A 220 -5.77 -9.71 -10.71
CA MET A 220 -7.00 -9.28 -10.05
C MET A 220 -7.91 -8.40 -10.92
N ALA A 221 -7.49 -8.08 -12.15
CA ALA A 221 -8.30 -7.29 -13.07
C ALA A 221 -9.63 -7.99 -13.38
N GLY A 222 -10.74 -7.24 -13.32
CA GLY A 222 -12.08 -7.74 -13.61
C GLY A 222 -12.69 -8.63 -12.50
N THR A 223 -12.04 -8.79 -11.34
CA THR A 223 -12.54 -9.67 -10.26
C THR A 223 -13.50 -8.96 -9.31
N THR A 224 -13.94 -7.74 -9.60
CA THR A 224 -14.81 -6.94 -8.68
C THR A 224 -16.01 -7.73 -8.16
N GLY A 225 -16.64 -8.55 -9.02
CA GLY A 225 -17.81 -9.35 -8.64
C GLY A 225 -17.58 -10.38 -7.53
N THR A 226 -16.32 -10.81 -7.30
CA THR A 226 -16.02 -11.78 -6.23
C THR A 226 -16.14 -11.18 -4.83
N PHE A 227 -16.08 -9.86 -4.71
CA PHE A 227 -16.16 -9.17 -3.43
C PHE A 227 -17.58 -9.10 -2.84
N THR A 228 -18.60 -9.61 -3.55
CA THR A 228 -19.93 -9.91 -2.95
C THR A 228 -19.82 -10.91 -1.80
N GLU A 229 -18.75 -11.70 -1.75
CA GLU A 229 -18.50 -12.72 -0.72
C GLU A 229 -17.80 -12.17 0.54
N VAL A 230 -17.46 -10.88 0.60
CA VAL A 230 -16.76 -10.28 1.76
C VAL A 230 -17.72 -10.14 2.94
N PRO A 231 -17.53 -10.89 4.05
CA PRO A 231 -18.41 -10.83 5.20
C PRO A 231 -18.06 -9.68 6.16
N ALA A 232 -16.90 -9.07 6.00
CA ALA A 232 -16.40 -7.99 6.86
C ALA A 232 -17.09 -6.66 6.57
N ASP A 233 -17.15 -5.78 7.57
CA ASP A 233 -17.46 -4.37 7.33
C ASP A 233 -16.31 -3.71 6.57
N VAL A 234 -16.61 -2.95 5.52
CA VAL A 234 -15.60 -2.32 4.66
C VAL A 234 -15.77 -0.80 4.66
N LEU A 235 -14.68 -0.08 4.93
CA LEU A 235 -14.60 1.38 4.76
C LEU A 235 -13.80 1.69 3.50
N LEU A 236 -14.48 2.17 2.46
CA LEU A 236 -13.90 2.61 1.20
C LEU A 236 -13.48 4.08 1.31
N LEU A 237 -12.19 4.34 1.15
CA LEU A 237 -11.60 5.68 1.25
C LEU A 237 -10.97 6.08 -0.08
N GLY A 238 -11.06 7.35 -0.44
CA GLY A 238 -10.38 7.90 -1.61
C GLY A 238 -10.25 9.41 -1.54
N GLY A 239 -9.36 9.97 -2.35
CA GLY A 239 -9.18 11.40 -2.48
C GLY A 239 -9.93 11.98 -3.68
N SER A 240 -10.45 13.21 -3.58
CA SER A 240 -11.10 13.86 -4.72
C SER A 240 -10.11 14.12 -5.89
N LYS A 241 -8.80 14.14 -5.60
CA LYS A 241 -7.70 14.21 -6.57
C LYS A 241 -6.99 12.86 -6.76
N GLY A 242 -7.61 11.75 -6.36
CA GLY A 242 -7.09 10.40 -6.54
C GLY A 242 -6.90 10.01 -8.00
N LEU A 243 -6.34 8.84 -8.25
CA LEU A 243 -6.07 8.37 -9.60
C LEU A 243 -7.36 8.13 -10.37
N PRO A 244 -7.55 8.75 -11.55
CA PRO A 244 -8.82 8.68 -12.29
C PRO A 244 -9.25 7.26 -12.61
N PHE A 245 -8.32 6.35 -12.90
CA PHE A 245 -8.61 4.95 -13.24
C PHE A 245 -9.00 4.07 -12.03
N LEU A 246 -8.75 4.53 -10.78
CA LEU A 246 -9.18 3.84 -9.55
C LEU A 246 -10.56 4.31 -9.04
N LYS A 247 -11.06 5.45 -9.49
CA LYS A 247 -12.40 5.92 -9.08
C LYS A 247 -13.52 4.97 -9.51
N PRO A 248 -13.54 4.47 -10.76
CA PRO A 248 -14.54 3.47 -11.16
C PRO A 248 -14.49 2.19 -10.30
N ALA A 249 -13.30 1.77 -9.84
CA ALA A 249 -13.19 0.61 -8.96
C ALA A 249 -13.81 0.87 -7.57
N LEU A 250 -13.61 2.06 -7.00
CA LEU A 250 -14.28 2.44 -5.75
C LEU A 250 -15.80 2.49 -5.91
N ASP A 251 -16.31 2.98 -7.04
CA ASP A 251 -17.75 3.01 -7.34
C ASP A 251 -18.33 1.60 -7.46
N ALA A 252 -17.63 0.72 -8.17
CA ALA A 252 -18.02 -0.67 -8.34
C ALA A 252 -17.96 -1.45 -7.01
N LEU A 253 -16.90 -1.26 -6.21
CA LEU A 253 -16.80 -1.87 -4.89
C LEU A 253 -17.92 -1.41 -3.95
N ALA A 254 -18.29 -0.13 -3.98
CA ALA A 254 -19.41 0.38 -3.18
C ALA A 254 -20.75 -0.25 -3.54
N GLN A 255 -20.93 -0.68 -4.81
CA GLN A 255 -22.13 -1.39 -5.28
C GLN A 255 -22.06 -2.91 -4.99
N THR A 256 -20.87 -3.47 -4.90
CA THR A 256 -20.64 -4.93 -4.82
C THR A 256 -20.55 -5.42 -3.38
N LEU A 257 -19.87 -4.68 -2.51
CA LEU A 257 -19.63 -5.09 -1.12
C LEU A 257 -20.92 -5.05 -0.30
N PRO A 258 -21.28 -6.13 0.44
CA PRO A 258 -22.53 -6.19 1.20
C PRO A 258 -22.62 -5.17 2.33
N HIS A 259 -21.50 -4.97 3.04
CA HIS A 259 -21.40 -4.10 4.21
C HIS A 259 -20.30 -3.08 3.97
N ASN A 260 -20.66 -1.90 3.44
CA ASN A 260 -19.65 -0.89 3.17
C ASN A 260 -20.12 0.53 3.52
N GLN A 261 -19.12 1.37 3.78
CA GLN A 261 -19.25 2.81 3.91
C GLN A 261 -18.21 3.45 2.98
N ARG A 262 -18.53 4.60 2.40
CA ARG A 262 -17.62 5.32 1.52
C ARG A 262 -17.37 6.74 2.01
N VAL A 263 -16.10 7.14 2.00
CA VAL A 263 -15.66 8.50 2.32
C VAL A 263 -14.69 9.00 1.26
N GLU A 264 -14.99 10.15 0.67
CA GLU A 264 -14.08 10.87 -0.22
C GLU A 264 -13.51 12.10 0.53
N PHE A 265 -12.16 12.21 0.51
CA PHE A 265 -11.47 13.33 1.15
C PHE A 265 -11.24 14.47 0.15
N PRO A 266 -11.82 15.67 0.39
CA PRO A 266 -11.60 16.82 -0.47
C PRO A 266 -10.11 17.20 -0.55
N GLY A 267 -9.58 17.30 -1.77
CA GLY A 267 -8.23 17.78 -2.03
C GLY A 267 -7.10 16.79 -1.77
N LEU A 268 -7.37 15.58 -1.25
CA LEU A 268 -6.38 14.51 -1.16
C LEU A 268 -6.23 13.78 -2.50
N ASP A 269 -5.03 13.29 -2.76
CA ASP A 269 -4.68 12.45 -3.89
C ASP A 269 -4.47 10.99 -3.46
N HIS A 270 -3.90 10.17 -4.35
CA HIS A 270 -3.61 8.75 -4.08
C HIS A 270 -2.65 8.53 -2.90
N GLY A 271 -1.74 9.46 -2.65
CA GLY A 271 -0.83 9.44 -1.50
C GLY A 271 -1.44 9.96 -0.19
N GLY A 272 -2.75 10.20 -0.14
CA GLY A 272 -3.42 10.89 0.98
C GLY A 272 -3.23 10.26 2.36
N SER A 273 -3.00 8.95 2.44
CA SER A 273 -2.72 8.22 3.70
C SER A 273 -1.24 8.06 4.03
N SER A 274 -0.34 8.38 3.11
CA SER A 274 1.10 8.10 3.20
C SER A 274 1.89 9.31 3.70
N ASP A 275 3.06 9.03 4.25
CA ASP A 275 4.05 10.04 4.63
C ASP A 275 4.73 10.64 3.38
N ALA A 276 5.45 11.74 3.55
CA ALA A 276 6.26 12.28 2.48
C ALA A 276 7.42 11.32 2.15
N SER A 277 7.65 11.14 0.85
CA SER A 277 8.72 10.28 0.30
C SER A 277 9.23 10.82 -1.02
N SER A 278 10.21 10.16 -1.63
CA SER A 278 10.69 10.51 -2.97
C SER A 278 9.62 10.31 -4.06
N THR A 279 8.71 9.37 -3.85
CA THR A 279 7.56 9.10 -4.75
C THR A 279 6.32 9.92 -4.40
N ASN A 280 6.25 10.47 -3.18
CA ASN A 280 5.20 11.36 -2.70
C ASN A 280 5.82 12.58 -1.97
N PRO A 281 6.48 13.52 -2.67
CA PRO A 281 7.24 14.59 -2.03
C PRO A 281 6.42 15.53 -1.14
N GLY A 282 5.14 15.71 -1.47
CA GLY A 282 4.22 16.53 -0.67
C GLY A 282 3.72 15.84 0.59
N GLY A 283 3.79 14.53 0.64
CA GLY A 283 3.13 13.71 1.64
C GLY A 283 1.61 13.84 1.60
N GLY A 284 0.93 12.91 2.25
CA GLY A 284 -0.52 12.97 2.47
C GLY A 284 -0.89 13.74 3.74
N LYS A 285 -2.10 13.52 4.17
CA LYS A 285 -2.64 14.01 5.45
C LYS A 285 -3.15 12.82 6.29
N PRO A 286 -2.23 11.91 6.69
CA PRO A 286 -2.60 10.66 7.34
C PRO A 286 -3.41 10.87 8.63
N GLU A 287 -3.25 11.99 9.33
CA GLU A 287 -4.05 12.32 10.52
C GLU A 287 -5.54 12.58 10.18
N ILE A 288 -5.82 13.11 8.98
CA ILE A 288 -7.20 13.30 8.52
C ILE A 288 -7.81 11.94 8.18
N VAL A 289 -7.05 11.08 7.51
CA VAL A 289 -7.47 9.71 7.19
C VAL A 289 -7.71 8.91 8.47
N ALA A 290 -6.81 9.02 9.46
CA ALA A 290 -6.96 8.37 10.78
C ALA A 290 -8.26 8.76 11.50
N ARG A 291 -8.76 9.99 11.34
CA ARG A 291 -10.03 10.43 11.95
C ARG A 291 -11.26 9.65 11.45
N GLN A 292 -11.18 9.07 10.26
CA GLN A 292 -12.24 8.21 9.73
C GLN A 292 -12.01 6.73 10.11
N ILE A 293 -10.76 6.28 10.06
CA ILE A 293 -10.40 4.88 10.38
C ILE A 293 -10.63 4.58 11.86
N ARG A 294 -10.23 5.49 12.75
CA ARG A 294 -10.29 5.27 14.21
C ARG A 294 -11.70 4.96 14.74
N PRO A 295 -12.75 5.75 14.45
CA PRO A 295 -14.10 5.40 14.88
C PRO A 295 -14.62 4.13 14.20
N PHE A 296 -14.31 3.91 12.92
CA PHE A 296 -14.73 2.70 12.21
C PHE A 296 -14.19 1.43 12.86
N PHE A 297 -12.91 1.40 13.20
CA PHE A 297 -12.29 0.25 13.89
C PHE A 297 -12.71 0.16 15.37
N GLY A 298 -13.03 1.28 16.03
CA GLY A 298 -13.40 1.33 17.44
C GLY A 298 -14.88 0.98 17.74
N GLN A 299 -15.75 0.88 16.74
CA GLN A 299 -17.13 0.40 16.92
C GLN A 299 -17.10 -1.11 17.20
N GLN A 300 -17.81 -1.56 18.25
CA GLN A 300 -18.00 -2.98 18.58
C GLN A 300 -19.14 -3.58 17.77
#